data_61121443508d4a71a2c3db9522d51f2f
#
_entry.id   61121443508d4a71a2c3db9522d51f2f
#
_cell.length_a   1.000
_cell.length_b   1.000
_cell.length_c   1.000
_cell.angle_alpha   90.00
_cell.angle_beta   90.00
_cell.angle_gamma   90.00
#
_symmetry.space_group_name_H-M   'P 1'
#
loop_
_entity.id
_entity.type
_entity.pdbx_description
1 polymer ?
#
loop_
_entity_poly.entity_id
_entity_poly.type
_entity_poly.pdbx_seq_one_letter_code
_entity_poly.pdbx_strand_id
1 'polypeptide(L)'
;AESIAFYLAADGELSVEFLLEAALAAGKRCFLPVARIDDCSMRFVRYEGDASSLIVNAWGIPEPDPTGDTIAATDLDLVLVPLVACDKHGNRLGRGKGFYDRAFDFVRASSAPANPPLLVGIAHECQICPTPLPHESWDVPLAAIATPTRLLVSATESD
;
A
#
# COMPACT_ATOMS: atom_id res chain seq x y z
N ALA A 1 4.40 6.55 12.93
CA ALA A 1 4.25 5.17 12.47
C ALA A 1 5.44 4.33 12.96
N GLU A 2 5.15 3.19 13.54
CA GLU A 2 6.15 2.21 13.95
C GLU A 2 6.13 0.98 13.05
N SER A 3 4.95 0.59 12.56
CA SER A 3 4.73 -0.54 11.66
C SER A 3 4.32 -0.03 10.29
N ILE A 4 5.17 -0.23 9.28
CA ILE A 4 4.97 0.35 7.95
C ILE A 4 5.00 -0.74 6.90
N ALA A 5 3.98 -0.81 6.07
CA ALA A 5 3.96 -1.65 4.88
C ALA A 5 4.45 -0.86 3.67
N PHE A 6 5.40 -1.46 2.96
CA PHE A 6 5.98 -0.98 1.71
C PHE A 6 5.57 -1.89 0.56
N TYR A 7 6.00 -1.57 -0.64
CA TYR A 7 5.94 -2.43 -1.82
C TYR A 7 7.29 -2.39 -2.54
N LEU A 8 7.55 -3.38 -3.36
CA LEU A 8 8.67 -3.36 -4.29
C LEU A 8 8.14 -2.95 -5.67
N ALA A 9 8.69 -1.87 -6.21
CA ALA A 9 8.19 -1.26 -7.43
C ALA A 9 8.39 -2.20 -8.64
N ALA A 10 7.37 -2.29 -9.48
CA ALA A 10 7.38 -3.04 -10.72
C ALA A 10 6.69 -2.22 -11.82
N ASP A 11 7.02 -2.48 -13.08
CA ASP A 11 6.34 -1.95 -14.27
C ASP A 11 6.13 -0.41 -14.27
N GLY A 12 7.15 0.34 -13.87
CA GLY A 12 7.11 1.81 -13.87
C GLY A 12 6.45 2.45 -12.66
N GLU A 13 6.16 1.69 -11.61
CA GLU A 13 5.77 2.24 -10.31
C GLU A 13 6.90 3.08 -9.71
N LEU A 14 6.55 4.11 -8.93
CA LEU A 14 7.55 4.92 -8.24
C LEU A 14 8.21 4.08 -7.13
N SER A 15 9.54 3.95 -7.18
CA SER A 15 10.30 3.20 -6.18
C SER A 15 10.24 3.88 -4.80
N VAL A 16 10.02 3.07 -3.78
CA VAL A 16 10.04 3.46 -2.36
C VAL A 16 11.22 2.85 -1.60
N GLU A 17 12.19 2.27 -2.32
CA GLU A 17 13.36 1.61 -1.70
C GLU A 17 14.12 2.55 -0.76
N PHE A 18 14.35 3.80 -1.17
CA PHE A 18 15.02 4.79 -0.32
C PHE A 18 14.24 5.05 0.99
N LEU A 19 12.90 5.10 0.93
CA LEU A 19 12.06 5.25 2.11
C LEU A 19 12.11 4.01 3.00
N LEU A 20 12.14 2.83 2.39
CA LEU A 20 12.26 1.55 3.09
C LEU A 20 13.61 1.47 3.84
N GLU A 21 14.72 1.79 3.17
CA GLU A 21 16.05 1.83 3.78
C GLU A 21 16.11 2.83 4.94
N ALA A 22 15.56 4.02 4.75
CA ALA A 22 15.49 5.05 5.79
C ALA A 22 14.65 4.61 6.99
N ALA A 23 13.53 3.94 6.77
CA ALA A 23 12.67 3.40 7.82
C ALA A 23 13.39 2.29 8.62
N LEU A 24 14.05 1.36 7.93
CA LEU A 24 14.87 0.31 8.55
C LEU A 24 16.00 0.92 9.40
N ALA A 25 16.73 1.90 8.86
CA ALA A 25 17.78 2.60 9.59
C ALA A 25 17.27 3.34 10.83
N ALA A 26 16.03 3.82 10.80
CA ALA A 26 15.33 4.43 11.93
C ALA A 26 14.72 3.41 12.92
N GLY A 27 14.97 2.12 12.74
CA GLY A 27 14.48 1.06 13.62
C GLY A 27 12.98 0.78 13.51
N LYS A 28 12.33 1.19 12.41
CA LYS A 28 10.91 0.90 12.16
C LYS A 28 10.70 -0.56 11.78
N ARG A 29 9.52 -1.07 12.10
CA ARG A 29 9.11 -2.39 11.64
C ARG A 29 8.58 -2.28 10.22
N CYS A 30 9.33 -2.84 9.26
CA CYS A 30 8.99 -2.78 7.83
C CYS A 30 8.41 -4.11 7.37
N PHE A 31 7.39 -4.04 6.53
CA PHE A 31 6.69 -5.21 6.00
C PHE A 31 6.51 -5.08 4.49
N LEU A 32 6.56 -6.22 3.80
CA LEU A 32 6.30 -6.31 2.36
C LEU A 32 5.08 -7.20 2.10
N PRO A 33 4.29 -6.91 1.06
CA PRO A 33 3.13 -7.71 0.73
C PRO A 33 3.54 -9.05 0.10
N VAL A 34 2.84 -10.10 0.49
CA VAL A 34 2.85 -11.41 -0.16
C VAL A 34 1.44 -11.69 -0.62
N ALA A 35 1.24 -11.68 -1.93
CA ALA A 35 -0.07 -11.88 -2.54
C ALA A 35 -0.32 -13.36 -2.86
N ARG A 36 -1.49 -13.85 -2.53
CA ARG A 36 -1.95 -15.20 -2.88
C ARG A 36 -2.96 -15.14 -4.02
N ILE A 37 -2.72 -15.93 -5.05
CA ILE A 37 -3.58 -15.98 -6.24
C ILE A 37 -4.87 -16.73 -5.93
N ASP A 38 -4.79 -17.81 -5.14
CA ASP A 38 -5.85 -18.76 -4.92
C ASP A 38 -7.11 -18.14 -4.30
N ASP A 39 -6.92 -17.27 -3.31
CA ASP A 39 -7.98 -16.61 -2.56
C ASP A 39 -7.98 -15.08 -2.72
N CYS A 40 -7.08 -14.56 -3.56
CA CYS A 40 -6.86 -13.13 -3.73
C CYS A 40 -6.57 -12.39 -2.41
N SER A 41 -6.01 -13.07 -1.42
CA SER A 41 -5.60 -12.48 -0.15
C SER A 41 -4.20 -11.88 -0.24
N MET A 42 -3.89 -10.99 0.69
CA MET A 42 -2.59 -10.40 0.85
C MET A 42 -2.17 -10.45 2.31
N ARG A 43 -0.93 -10.87 2.57
CA ARG A 43 -0.31 -10.86 3.88
C ARG A 43 0.83 -9.88 3.90
N PHE A 44 1.15 -9.36 5.06
CA PHE A 44 2.29 -8.46 5.26
C PHE A 44 3.35 -9.19 6.09
N VAL A 45 4.49 -9.46 5.47
CA VAL A 45 5.59 -10.24 6.05
C VAL A 45 6.72 -9.31 6.42
N ARG A 46 7.32 -9.53 7.58
CA ARG A 46 8.45 -8.75 8.07
C ARG A 46 9.62 -8.77 7.09
N TYR A 47 10.18 -7.60 6.85
CA TYR A 47 11.38 -7.43 6.03
C TYR A 47 12.45 -6.65 6.81
N GLU A 48 13.65 -7.18 6.84
CA GLU A 48 14.77 -6.65 7.64
C GLU A 48 15.90 -6.08 6.79
N GLY A 49 15.65 -5.88 5.49
CA GLY A 49 16.63 -5.25 4.58
C GLY A 49 17.53 -6.22 3.85
N ASP A 50 17.39 -7.52 4.04
CA ASP A 50 18.17 -8.52 3.32
C ASP A 50 17.47 -8.91 2.01
N ALA A 51 17.92 -8.29 0.90
CA ALA A 51 17.38 -8.58 -0.42
C ALA A 51 17.62 -10.05 -0.85
N SER A 52 18.63 -10.74 -0.28
CA SER A 52 18.89 -12.15 -0.60
C SER A 52 17.86 -13.10 0.02
N SER A 53 17.08 -12.62 1.00
CA SER A 53 15.97 -13.37 1.60
C SER A 53 14.69 -13.35 0.77
N LEU A 54 14.63 -12.52 -0.29
CA LEU A 54 13.45 -12.43 -1.14
C LEU A 54 13.42 -13.58 -2.15
N ILE A 55 12.22 -14.09 -2.38
CA ILE A 55 11.93 -15.10 -3.40
C ILE A 55 11.14 -14.45 -4.54
N VAL A 56 11.33 -14.93 -5.77
CA VAL A 56 10.59 -14.41 -6.92
C VAL A 56 9.28 -15.17 -7.05
N ASN A 57 8.16 -14.45 -7.01
CA ASN A 57 6.83 -15.03 -7.16
C ASN A 57 6.46 -15.35 -8.62
N ALA A 58 5.27 -15.89 -8.84
CA ALA A 58 4.78 -16.29 -10.15
C ALA A 58 4.65 -15.12 -11.17
N TRP A 59 4.65 -13.88 -10.71
CA TRP A 59 4.61 -12.67 -11.56
C TRP A 59 6.00 -12.05 -11.79
N GLY A 60 7.06 -12.70 -11.32
CA GLY A 60 8.41 -12.16 -11.42
C GLY A 60 8.73 -11.05 -10.41
N ILE A 61 7.91 -10.87 -9.40
CA ILE A 61 8.08 -9.84 -8.36
C ILE A 61 8.76 -10.47 -7.16
N PRO A 62 9.85 -9.88 -6.65
CA PRO A 62 10.45 -10.32 -5.39
C PRO A 62 9.49 -10.12 -4.23
N GLU A 63 9.37 -11.09 -3.34
CA GLU A 63 8.58 -11.02 -2.12
C GLU A 63 9.25 -11.78 -0.97
N PRO A 64 8.96 -11.49 0.30
CA PRO A 64 9.47 -12.26 1.42
C PRO A 64 8.92 -13.69 1.42
N ASP A 65 9.63 -14.59 2.11
CA ASP A 65 9.12 -15.95 2.35
C ASP A 65 7.73 -15.87 3.04
N PRO A 66 6.67 -16.45 2.45
CA PRO A 66 5.32 -16.40 3.00
C PRO A 66 5.17 -17.07 4.37
N THR A 67 6.17 -17.84 4.81
CA THR A 67 6.22 -18.46 6.14
C THR A 67 6.87 -17.58 7.19
N GLY A 68 7.37 -16.40 6.81
CA GLY A 68 8.01 -15.45 7.69
C GLY A 68 7.06 -14.83 8.73
N ASP A 69 7.62 -13.99 9.59
CA ASP A 69 6.86 -13.26 10.61
C ASP A 69 5.86 -12.28 9.98
N THR A 70 4.59 -12.39 10.32
CA THR A 70 3.50 -11.60 9.72
C THR A 70 2.89 -10.63 10.72
N ILE A 71 2.28 -9.55 10.17
CA ILE A 71 1.44 -8.62 10.92
C ILE A 71 0.02 -8.63 10.34
N ALA A 72 -0.99 -8.46 11.20
CA ALA A 72 -2.34 -8.23 10.73
C ALA A 72 -2.44 -6.83 10.07
N ALA A 73 -3.23 -6.71 9.00
CA ALA A 73 -3.42 -5.41 8.33
C ALA A 73 -3.96 -4.32 9.28
N THR A 74 -4.74 -4.72 10.30
CA THR A 74 -5.26 -3.84 11.36
C THR A 74 -4.20 -3.27 12.28
N ASP A 75 -3.03 -3.89 12.38
CA ASP A 75 -1.94 -3.54 13.31
C ASP A 75 -0.83 -2.73 12.61
N LEU A 76 -1.01 -2.44 11.32
CA LEU A 76 -0.17 -1.50 10.58
C LEU A 76 -0.55 -0.05 10.94
N ASP A 77 0.44 0.83 10.96
CA ASP A 77 0.20 2.28 11.15
C ASP A 77 0.15 3.01 9.81
N LEU A 78 0.98 2.61 8.86
CA LEU A 78 1.12 3.25 7.57
C LEU A 78 1.28 2.19 6.47
N VAL A 79 0.60 2.41 5.37
CA VAL A 79 0.69 1.54 4.19
C VAL A 79 0.97 2.39 2.96
N LEU A 80 2.11 2.15 2.31
CA LEU A 80 2.42 2.75 1.02
C LEU A 80 1.78 1.89 -0.07
N VAL A 81 0.92 2.50 -0.87
CA VAL A 81 0.08 1.80 -1.85
C VAL A 81 0.54 2.15 -3.27
N PRO A 82 0.98 1.17 -4.08
CA PRO A 82 1.24 1.38 -5.50
C PRO A 82 -0.07 1.55 -6.25
N LEU A 83 -0.04 2.30 -7.36
CA LEU A 83 -1.23 2.59 -8.15
C LEU A 83 -0.88 2.85 -9.62
N VAL A 84 -1.88 2.73 -10.48
CA VAL A 84 -1.80 3.10 -11.90
C VAL A 84 -2.20 4.56 -12.10
N ALA A 85 -3.28 4.98 -11.45
CA ALA A 85 -3.78 6.34 -11.47
C ALA A 85 -4.48 6.68 -10.15
N CYS A 86 -4.54 7.96 -9.80
CA CYS A 86 -5.26 8.45 -8.63
C CYS A 86 -5.87 9.83 -8.90
N ASP A 87 -6.77 10.27 -8.03
CA ASP A 87 -7.33 11.61 -8.05
C ASP A 87 -7.23 12.30 -6.67
N LYS A 88 -7.56 13.58 -6.63
CA LYS A 88 -7.49 14.39 -5.41
C LYS A 88 -8.46 13.95 -4.29
N HIS A 89 -9.42 13.09 -4.58
CA HIS A 89 -10.39 12.55 -3.62
C HIS A 89 -9.90 11.25 -2.95
N GLY A 90 -8.72 10.76 -3.35
CA GLY A 90 -8.17 9.51 -2.84
C GLY A 90 -8.64 8.27 -3.59
N ASN A 91 -9.41 8.43 -4.68
CA ASN A 91 -9.74 7.30 -5.54
C ASN A 91 -8.49 6.85 -6.29
N ARG A 92 -8.35 5.56 -6.49
CA ARG A 92 -7.22 4.98 -7.23
C ARG A 92 -7.64 3.88 -8.18
N LEU A 93 -6.90 3.73 -9.24
CA LEU A 93 -6.91 2.56 -10.10
C LEU A 93 -5.64 1.76 -9.84
N GLY A 94 -5.83 0.49 -9.50
CA GLY A 94 -4.77 -0.50 -9.40
C GLY A 94 -4.71 -1.40 -10.63
N ARG A 95 -4.00 -2.52 -10.54
CA ARG A 95 -3.85 -3.51 -11.61
C ARG A 95 -5.05 -4.47 -11.77
N GLY A 96 -6.19 -4.16 -11.18
CA GLY A 96 -7.45 -4.90 -11.34
C GLY A 96 -7.60 -6.17 -10.49
N LYS A 97 -6.68 -6.46 -9.58
CA LYS A 97 -6.77 -7.63 -8.69
C LYS A 97 -7.49 -7.35 -7.37
N GLY A 98 -7.60 -6.09 -6.95
CA GLY A 98 -8.28 -5.66 -5.72
C GLY A 98 -7.64 -6.17 -4.42
N PHE A 99 -6.36 -6.49 -4.41
CA PHE A 99 -5.66 -6.99 -3.21
C PHE A 99 -5.73 -6.02 -2.04
N TYR A 100 -5.45 -4.74 -2.28
CA TYR A 100 -5.48 -3.70 -1.26
C TYR A 100 -6.90 -3.42 -0.77
N ASP A 101 -7.89 -3.41 -1.66
CA ASP A 101 -9.29 -3.18 -1.28
C ASP A 101 -9.80 -4.28 -0.36
N ARG A 102 -9.46 -5.53 -0.65
CA ARG A 102 -9.80 -6.66 0.24
C ARG A 102 -9.01 -6.68 1.54
N ALA A 103 -7.71 -6.35 1.50
CA ALA A 103 -6.88 -6.37 2.70
C ALA A 103 -7.27 -5.27 3.69
N PHE A 104 -7.84 -4.15 3.21
CA PHE A 104 -8.19 -2.98 4.01
C PHE A 104 -9.67 -2.64 4.00
N ASP A 105 -10.55 -3.55 3.62
CA ASP A 105 -12.02 -3.35 3.61
C ASP A 105 -12.57 -2.92 4.99
N PHE A 106 -11.94 -3.40 6.07
CA PHE A 106 -12.28 -3.05 7.45
C PHE A 106 -12.16 -1.55 7.76
N VAL A 107 -11.35 -0.80 7.02
CA VAL A 107 -11.18 0.66 7.22
C VAL A 107 -12.50 1.41 7.01
N ARG A 108 -13.40 0.86 6.20
CA ARG A 108 -14.71 1.42 5.88
C ARG A 108 -15.84 0.85 6.74
N ALA A 109 -15.56 -0.23 7.48
CA ALA A 109 -16.56 -0.86 8.31
C ALA A 109 -16.92 0.02 9.52
N SER A 110 -18.15 -0.02 9.97
CA SER A 110 -18.56 0.63 11.22
C SER A 110 -17.84 0.10 12.46
N SER A 111 -17.20 -1.06 12.32
CA SER A 111 -16.35 -1.71 13.34
C SER A 111 -14.85 -1.47 13.11
N ALA A 112 -14.49 -0.47 12.31
CA ALA A 112 -13.08 -0.11 12.09
C ALA A 112 -12.36 0.15 13.43
N PRO A 113 -11.07 -0.22 13.54
CA PRO A 113 -10.28 0.12 14.72
C PRO A 113 -10.25 1.65 14.93
N ALA A 114 -10.09 2.07 16.20
CA ALA A 114 -10.06 3.49 16.54
C ALA A 114 -8.96 4.27 15.79
N ASN A 115 -7.85 3.59 15.46
CA ASN A 115 -6.75 4.12 14.67
C ASN A 115 -6.46 3.16 13.49
N PRO A 116 -7.23 3.23 12.41
CA PRO A 116 -6.95 2.42 11.23
C PRO A 116 -5.63 2.87 10.57
N PRO A 117 -4.95 1.98 9.84
CA PRO A 117 -3.75 2.35 9.12
C PRO A 117 -4.01 3.47 8.11
N LEU A 118 -3.05 4.38 7.99
CA LEU A 118 -3.08 5.39 6.93
C LEU A 118 -2.64 4.77 5.60
N LEU A 119 -3.52 4.75 4.62
CA LEU A 119 -3.19 4.35 3.26
C LEU A 119 -2.71 5.55 2.47
N VAL A 120 -1.45 5.56 2.07
CA VAL A 120 -0.84 6.64 1.27
C VAL A 120 -0.46 6.11 -0.10
N GLY A 121 -1.10 6.63 -1.13
CA GLY A 121 -0.77 6.33 -2.52
C GLY A 121 0.58 6.94 -2.91
N ILE A 122 1.40 6.17 -3.59
CA ILE A 122 2.69 6.64 -4.10
C ILE A 122 2.58 6.75 -5.62
N ALA A 123 2.80 7.94 -6.14
CA ALA A 123 2.52 8.25 -7.54
C ALA A 123 3.57 9.16 -8.18
N HIS A 124 3.79 8.97 -9.48
CA HIS A 124 4.37 10.01 -10.32
C HIS A 124 3.33 11.13 -10.56
N GLU A 125 3.77 12.35 -10.81
CA GLU A 125 2.85 13.47 -11.09
C GLU A 125 1.89 13.19 -12.24
N CYS A 126 2.33 12.47 -13.27
CA CYS A 126 1.51 12.10 -14.44
C CYS A 126 0.39 11.09 -14.14
N GLN A 127 0.43 10.42 -12.97
CA GLN A 127 -0.60 9.48 -12.54
C GLN A 127 -1.77 10.16 -11.82
N ILE A 128 -1.66 11.46 -11.52
CA ILE A 128 -2.72 12.23 -10.87
C ILE A 128 -3.70 12.72 -11.92
N CYS A 129 -4.92 12.19 -11.90
CA CYS A 129 -5.99 12.59 -12.79
C CYS A 129 -6.61 13.92 -12.33
N PRO A 130 -6.82 14.87 -13.24
CA PRO A 130 -7.48 16.14 -12.90
C PRO A 130 -8.99 15.99 -12.64
N THR A 131 -9.59 14.94 -13.20
CA THR A 131 -11.00 14.59 -13.04
C THR A 131 -11.17 13.41 -12.08
N PRO A 132 -12.29 13.34 -11.35
CA PRO A 132 -12.59 12.19 -10.49
C PRO A 132 -12.53 10.87 -11.26
N LEU A 133 -11.85 9.88 -10.68
CA LEU A 133 -11.82 8.53 -11.22
C LEU A 133 -13.11 7.78 -10.88
N PRO A 134 -13.54 6.84 -11.75
CA PRO A 134 -14.60 5.92 -11.38
C PRO A 134 -14.17 5.08 -10.17
N HIS A 135 -15.07 4.89 -9.23
CA HIS A 135 -14.85 4.10 -8.04
C HIS A 135 -16.10 3.32 -7.69
N GLU A 136 -15.91 2.20 -7.01
CA GLU A 136 -16.97 1.33 -6.55
C GLU A 136 -17.17 1.47 -5.04
N SER A 137 -18.31 1.01 -4.55
CA SER A 137 -18.63 1.11 -3.13
C SER A 137 -17.69 0.30 -2.22
N TRP A 138 -16.93 -0.64 -2.75
CA TRP A 138 -15.95 -1.46 -2.02
C TRP A 138 -14.52 -0.94 -2.13
N ASP A 139 -14.25 0.05 -2.96
CA ASP A 139 -12.89 0.61 -3.07
C ASP A 139 -12.53 1.36 -1.79
N VAL A 140 -11.34 1.08 -1.26
CA VAL A 140 -10.84 1.74 -0.04
C VAL A 140 -10.08 2.99 -0.44
N PRO A 141 -10.54 4.20 -0.03
CA PRO A 141 -9.91 5.44 -0.43
C PRO A 141 -8.54 5.61 0.24
N LEU A 142 -7.66 6.32 -0.46
CA LEU A 142 -6.38 6.75 0.09
C LEU A 142 -6.58 7.95 1.03
N ALA A 143 -5.88 7.98 2.16
CA ALA A 143 -5.85 9.13 3.06
C ALA A 143 -5.03 10.29 2.49
N ALA A 144 -4.00 9.96 1.71
CA ALA A 144 -3.14 10.92 1.02
C ALA A 144 -2.48 10.31 -0.21
N ILE A 145 -1.92 11.17 -1.05
CA ILE A 145 -1.09 10.79 -2.20
C ILE A 145 0.24 11.53 -2.08
N ALA A 146 1.33 10.80 -2.08
CA ALA A 146 2.68 11.35 -2.09
C ALA A 146 3.30 11.21 -3.47
N THR A 147 3.90 12.28 -3.95
CA THR A 147 4.68 12.34 -5.19
C THR A 147 6.09 12.84 -4.88
N PRO A 148 7.01 12.84 -5.84
CA PRO A 148 8.34 13.40 -5.63
C PRO A 148 8.36 14.88 -5.22
N THR A 149 7.29 15.63 -5.49
CA THR A 149 7.26 17.09 -5.29
C THR A 149 6.24 17.56 -4.25
N ARG A 150 5.24 16.75 -3.88
CA ARG A 150 4.16 17.18 -2.98
C ARG A 150 3.44 16.02 -2.29
N LEU A 151 2.76 16.38 -1.20
CA LEU A 151 1.81 15.53 -0.50
C LEU A 151 0.40 16.12 -0.66
N LEU A 152 -0.51 15.35 -1.21
CA LEU A 152 -1.93 15.71 -1.34
C LEU A 152 -2.71 14.92 -0.28
N VAL A 153 -3.30 15.61 0.67
CA VAL A 153 -4.25 14.99 1.61
C VAL A 153 -5.60 14.87 0.91
N SER A 154 -6.17 13.68 0.89
CA SER A 154 -7.46 13.45 0.25
C SER A 154 -8.55 14.27 0.94
N ALA A 155 -9.36 14.97 0.14
CA ALA A 155 -10.50 15.67 0.67
C ALA A 155 -11.55 14.64 1.09
N THR A 156 -11.80 14.51 2.40
CA THR A 156 -13.01 13.84 2.87
C THR A 156 -14.19 14.67 2.39
N GLU A 157 -15.09 14.09 1.60
CA GLU A 157 -16.38 14.73 1.33
C GLU A 157 -17.06 14.89 2.69
N SER A 158 -17.06 16.14 3.17
CA SER A 158 -17.94 16.51 4.29
C SER A 158 -19.35 16.61 3.69
N ASP A 159 -20.23 15.73 4.13
CA ASP A 159 -21.68 15.83 3.89
C ASP A 159 -22.22 17.22 4.28
#